data_41677e571042b88118347bea3d156703
#
_entry.id   41677e571042b88118347bea3d156703
#
_cell.length_a   1.000
_cell.length_b   1.000
_cell.length_c   1.000
_cell.angle_alpha   90.00
_cell.angle_beta   90.00
_cell.angle_gamma   90.00
#
_symmetry.space_group_name_H-M   'P 1'
#
loop_
_entity.id
_entity.type
_entity.pdbx_description
1 polymer ?
#
loop_
_entity_poly.entity_id
_entity_poly.type
_entity_poly.pdbx_seq_one_letter_code
_entity_poly.pdbx_strand_id
1 'polypeptide(L)'
;MKFLLSLFLLVTVSLSAQAATLAELVAKLPEGGYSDRSAMVEAIAALNDPAAIPILEALSDGDLHVRESDGAVVIAKREGGDYVLTDPLTGGELGTAGRRDTDKIRVNNRVRGAVSEALTQLKLSSPNAAM
;
A
#
# COMPACT_ATOMS: atom_id res chain seq x y z
N MET A 1 37.48 31.19 12.89
CA MET A 1 36.79 30.55 13.98
C MET A 1 35.32 30.38 13.73
N LYS A 2 34.68 31.41 13.29
CA LYS A 2 33.25 31.32 13.07
C LYS A 2 32.86 30.49 11.90
N PHE A 3 33.76 30.22 11.04
CA PHE A 3 33.48 29.45 9.86
C PHE A 3 33.17 28.00 10.15
N LEU A 4 33.65 27.53 11.27
CA LEU A 4 33.44 26.15 11.65
C LEU A 4 32.01 25.83 11.86
N LEU A 5 31.25 26.80 12.28
CA LEU A 5 29.84 26.56 12.52
C LEU A 5 29.05 26.34 11.27
N SER A 6 29.36 27.09 10.24
CA SER A 6 28.62 26.90 9.00
C SER A 6 28.93 25.61 8.34
N LEU A 7 30.11 25.12 8.50
CA LEU A 7 30.48 23.86 7.94
C LEU A 7 29.71 22.70 8.57
N PHE A 8 29.51 22.81 9.84
CA PHE A 8 28.83 21.78 10.57
C PHE A 8 27.40 21.60 10.13
N LEU A 9 26.77 22.65 9.70
CA LEU A 9 25.40 22.61 9.32
C LEU A 9 25.13 21.78 8.08
N LEU A 10 26.09 21.67 7.22
CA LEU A 10 25.90 21.01 5.95
C LEU A 10 25.73 19.52 6.06
N VAL A 11 26.25 18.96 7.12
CA VAL A 11 26.26 17.52 7.26
C VAL A 11 24.88 16.93 7.47
N THR A 12 23.99 17.71 8.03
CA THR A 12 22.70 17.18 8.41
C THR A 12 21.72 17.06 7.28
N VAL A 13 22.01 17.62 6.13
CA VAL A 13 21.06 17.66 5.04
C VAL A 13 21.03 16.39 4.21
N SER A 14 22.05 15.60 4.32
CA SER A 14 22.20 14.48 3.39
C SER A 14 21.35 13.27 3.70
N LEU A 15 20.51 13.35 4.70
CA LEU A 15 19.77 12.17 5.14
C LEU A 15 18.39 12.02 4.56
N SER A 16 18.02 12.89 3.69
CA SER A 16 16.63 12.90 3.24
C SER A 16 16.30 11.90 2.15
N ALA A 17 17.29 11.27 1.58
CA ALA A 17 17.04 10.37 0.48
C ALA A 17 16.66 8.99 1.00
N GLN A 18 15.40 8.78 1.26
CA GLN A 18 14.90 7.50 1.74
C GLN A 18 13.86 6.94 0.82
N ALA A 19 13.88 5.62 0.70
CA ALA A 19 12.88 4.94 -0.07
C ALA A 19 11.51 5.09 0.60
N ALA A 20 10.47 5.15 -0.20
CA ALA A 20 9.12 5.20 0.31
C ALA A 20 8.82 3.93 1.09
N THR A 21 8.06 4.06 2.16
CA THR A 21 7.65 2.91 2.95
C THR A 21 6.44 2.24 2.33
N LEU A 22 6.18 1.02 2.75
CA LEU A 22 4.99 0.31 2.31
C LEU A 22 3.73 1.12 2.61
N ALA A 23 3.66 1.72 3.79
CA ALA A 23 2.50 2.52 4.17
C ALA A 23 2.28 3.68 3.21
N GLU A 24 3.36 4.35 2.82
CA GLU A 24 3.26 5.48 1.90
C GLU A 24 2.79 5.05 0.52
N LEU A 25 3.31 3.93 0.03
CA LEU A 25 2.93 3.44 -1.28
C LEU A 25 1.48 2.96 -1.31
N VAL A 26 1.06 2.26 -0.27
CA VAL A 26 -0.33 1.81 -0.16
C VAL A 26 -1.28 3.00 -0.14
N ALA A 27 -0.92 4.05 0.57
CA ALA A 27 -1.76 5.25 0.64
C ALA A 27 -1.93 5.92 -0.71
N LYS A 28 -1.00 5.70 -1.62
CA LYS A 28 -1.06 6.28 -2.96
C LYS A 28 -1.80 5.43 -3.99
N LEU A 29 -2.15 4.21 -3.64
CA LEU A 29 -2.84 3.31 -4.57
C LEU A 29 -4.12 3.89 -5.15
N PRO A 30 -4.94 4.63 -4.40
CA PRO A 30 -6.16 5.17 -4.99
C PRO A 30 -5.94 6.39 -5.88
N GLU A 31 -4.75 6.96 -5.84
CA GLU A 31 -4.48 8.19 -6.60
C GLU A 31 -4.19 7.89 -8.07
N GLY A 32 -4.60 8.81 -8.93
CA GLY A 32 -4.32 8.70 -10.34
C GLY A 32 -5.15 7.67 -11.06
N GLY A 33 -4.70 7.32 -12.25
CA GLY A 33 -5.40 6.34 -13.08
C GLY A 33 -4.82 4.94 -12.95
N TYR A 34 -5.23 4.09 -13.86
CA TYR A 34 -4.79 2.69 -13.83
C TYR A 34 -3.30 2.54 -14.06
N SER A 35 -2.74 3.39 -14.91
CA SER A 35 -1.31 3.38 -15.18
C SER A 35 -0.51 3.72 -13.93
N ASP A 36 -0.96 4.74 -13.20
CA ASP A 36 -0.32 5.14 -11.96
C ASP A 36 -0.43 4.04 -10.92
N ARG A 37 -1.59 3.38 -10.89
CA ARG A 37 -1.82 2.30 -9.93
C ARG A 37 -0.93 1.11 -10.22
N SER A 38 -0.76 0.76 -11.50
CA SER A 38 0.15 -0.30 -11.88
C SER A 38 1.58 0.01 -11.46
N ALA A 39 2.01 1.25 -11.67
CA ALA A 39 3.35 1.67 -11.25
C ALA A 39 3.52 1.57 -9.74
N MET A 40 2.47 1.89 -9.00
CA MET A 40 2.52 1.82 -7.55
C MET A 40 2.61 0.36 -7.08
N VAL A 41 1.89 -0.55 -7.74
CA VAL A 41 1.99 -1.98 -7.45
C VAL A 41 3.42 -2.47 -7.68
N GLU A 42 4.04 -2.03 -8.76
CA GLU A 42 5.42 -2.41 -9.04
C GLU A 42 6.39 -1.89 -7.98
N ALA A 43 6.17 -0.66 -7.52
CA ALA A 43 6.98 -0.08 -6.47
C ALA A 43 6.83 -0.85 -5.16
N ILE A 44 5.61 -1.27 -4.87
CA ILE A 44 5.34 -2.09 -3.67
C ILE A 44 6.07 -3.43 -3.78
N ALA A 45 6.02 -4.06 -4.95
CA ALA A 45 6.71 -5.32 -5.16
C ALA A 45 8.22 -5.17 -4.96
N ALA A 46 8.78 -4.05 -5.36
CA ALA A 46 10.22 -3.81 -5.27
C ALA A 46 10.70 -3.71 -3.82
N LEU A 47 9.81 -3.47 -2.88
CA LEU A 47 10.18 -3.45 -1.47
C LEU A 47 10.49 -4.84 -0.91
N ASN A 48 10.04 -5.89 -1.59
CA ASN A 48 10.21 -7.28 -1.16
C ASN A 48 9.73 -7.53 0.26
N ASP A 49 8.66 -6.86 0.64
CA ASP A 49 8.07 -6.97 1.96
C ASP A 49 6.86 -7.89 1.90
N PRO A 50 6.91 -9.06 2.55
CA PRO A 50 5.76 -9.99 2.50
C PRO A 50 4.49 -9.43 3.10
N ALA A 51 4.58 -8.37 3.90
CA ALA A 51 3.38 -7.71 4.41
C ALA A 51 2.53 -7.12 3.29
N ALA A 52 3.09 -6.93 2.11
CA ALA A 52 2.34 -6.44 0.95
C ALA A 52 1.43 -7.51 0.34
N ILE A 53 1.67 -8.78 0.62
CA ILE A 53 0.91 -9.86 -0.02
C ILE A 53 -0.60 -9.75 0.25
N PRO A 54 -1.06 -9.66 1.50
CA PRO A 54 -2.50 -9.54 1.71
C PRO A 54 -3.09 -8.26 1.14
N ILE A 55 -2.29 -7.20 1.08
CA ILE A 55 -2.76 -5.92 0.53
C ILE A 55 -3.00 -6.06 -0.97
N LEU A 56 -2.06 -6.66 -1.68
CA LEU A 56 -2.19 -6.84 -3.12
C LEU A 56 -3.27 -7.85 -3.46
N GLU A 57 -3.43 -8.88 -2.64
CA GLU A 57 -4.54 -9.81 -2.83
C GLU A 57 -5.87 -9.11 -2.66
N ALA A 58 -6.00 -8.26 -1.65
CA ALA A 58 -7.22 -7.50 -1.45
C ALA A 58 -7.50 -6.56 -2.61
N LEU A 59 -6.46 -5.94 -3.16
CA LEU A 59 -6.62 -5.07 -4.32
C LEU A 59 -7.17 -5.86 -5.50
N SER A 60 -6.61 -7.02 -5.77
CA SER A 60 -7.04 -7.85 -6.89
C SER A 60 -8.47 -8.37 -6.69
N ASP A 61 -8.83 -8.69 -5.46
CA ASP A 61 -10.15 -9.23 -5.15
C ASP A 61 -11.25 -8.18 -5.08
N GLY A 62 -10.88 -6.91 -5.11
CA GLY A 62 -11.85 -5.84 -4.98
C GLY A 62 -12.19 -5.49 -3.54
N ASP A 63 -11.39 -5.96 -2.60
CA ASP A 63 -11.61 -5.71 -1.18
C ASP A 63 -10.85 -4.51 -0.64
N LEU A 64 -9.97 -3.91 -1.43
CA LEU A 64 -9.23 -2.74 -0.99
C LEU A 64 -10.03 -1.49 -1.32
N HIS A 65 -10.35 -0.72 -0.30
CA HIS A 65 -11.21 0.46 -0.43
C HIS A 65 -10.55 1.67 0.20
N VAL A 66 -11.12 2.82 -0.09
CA VAL A 66 -10.78 4.08 0.58
C VAL A 66 -11.93 4.45 1.49
N ARG A 67 -11.63 4.69 2.75
CA ARG A 67 -12.66 5.13 3.69
C ARG A 67 -12.89 6.62 3.49
N GLU A 68 -14.15 6.99 3.27
CA GLU A 68 -14.44 8.37 2.88
C GLU A 68 -14.24 9.38 4.00
N SER A 69 -14.39 8.95 5.23
CA SER A 69 -14.29 9.89 6.34
C SER A 69 -12.89 10.51 6.48
N ASP A 70 -11.84 9.78 6.12
CA ASP A 70 -10.47 10.28 6.29
C ASP A 70 -9.54 9.94 5.13
N GLY A 71 -10.04 9.29 4.10
CA GLY A 71 -9.22 8.92 2.96
C GLY A 71 -8.28 7.76 3.19
N ALA A 72 -8.42 7.05 4.29
CA ALA A 72 -7.53 5.93 4.59
C ALA A 72 -7.83 4.74 3.72
N VAL A 73 -6.78 4.04 3.31
CA VAL A 73 -6.93 2.78 2.57
C VAL A 73 -7.21 1.68 3.59
N VAL A 74 -8.25 0.91 3.36
CA VAL A 74 -8.69 -0.15 4.27
C VAL A 74 -9.04 -1.39 3.47
N ILE A 75 -8.98 -2.55 4.13
CA ILE A 75 -9.53 -3.77 3.55
C ILE A 75 -10.97 -3.87 4.04
N ALA A 76 -11.91 -3.92 3.10
CA ALA A 76 -13.34 -3.93 3.40
C ALA A 76 -13.94 -5.24 2.95
N LYS A 77 -14.35 -6.06 3.89
CA LYS A 77 -14.98 -7.33 3.59
C LYS A 77 -16.44 -7.29 3.96
N ARG A 78 -17.26 -7.79 3.07
CA ARG A 78 -18.69 -7.74 3.25
C ARG A 78 -19.15 -8.75 4.31
N GLU A 79 -19.92 -8.27 5.26
CA GLU A 79 -20.56 -9.13 6.24
C GLU A 79 -21.97 -8.60 6.47
N GLY A 80 -22.95 -9.39 6.12
CA GLY A 80 -24.32 -8.93 6.17
C GLY A 80 -24.51 -7.79 5.19
N GLY A 81 -25.04 -6.67 5.63
CA GLY A 81 -25.25 -5.52 4.78
C GLY A 81 -24.13 -4.51 4.78
N ASP A 82 -23.18 -4.70 5.66
CA ASP A 82 -22.10 -3.72 5.85
C ASP A 82 -20.74 -4.31 5.55
N TYR A 83 -19.72 -3.47 5.61
CA TYR A 83 -18.33 -3.90 5.48
C TYR A 83 -17.68 -3.95 6.86
N VAL A 84 -16.88 -4.99 7.08
CA VAL A 84 -15.97 -5.03 8.19
C VAL A 84 -14.63 -4.53 7.68
N LEU A 85 -14.07 -3.52 8.36
CA LEU A 85 -12.85 -2.86 7.92
C LEU A 85 -11.66 -3.34 8.74
N THR A 86 -10.55 -3.58 8.04
CA THR A 86 -9.30 -3.89 8.71
C THR A 86 -8.18 -3.03 8.15
N ASP A 87 -7.17 -2.84 8.98
CA ASP A 87 -5.98 -2.10 8.57
C ASP A 87 -5.16 -2.96 7.63
N PRO A 88 -4.85 -2.48 6.42
CA PRO A 88 -4.14 -3.32 5.46
C PRO A 88 -2.71 -3.66 5.88
N LEU A 89 -2.12 -2.86 6.75
CA LEU A 89 -0.74 -3.08 7.17
C LEU A 89 -0.62 -3.98 8.38
N THR A 90 -1.54 -3.88 9.31
CA THR A 90 -1.46 -4.62 10.58
C THR A 90 -2.48 -5.73 10.69
N GLY A 91 -3.54 -5.69 9.89
CA GLY A 91 -4.65 -6.62 10.03
C GLY A 91 -5.59 -6.30 11.18
N GLY A 92 -5.36 -5.20 11.88
CA GLY A 92 -6.18 -4.82 13.02
C GLY A 92 -7.56 -4.37 12.61
N GLU A 93 -8.54 -4.62 13.47
CA GLU A 93 -9.91 -4.22 13.21
C GLU A 93 -10.10 -2.73 13.30
N LEU A 94 -10.82 -2.18 12.33
CA LEU A 94 -11.13 -0.75 12.28
C LEU A 94 -12.61 -0.47 12.42
N GLY A 95 -13.41 -1.50 12.70
CA GLY A 95 -14.85 -1.33 12.85
C GLY A 95 -15.60 -1.69 11.59
N THR A 96 -16.81 -1.13 11.46
CA THR A 96 -17.66 -1.41 10.33
C THR A 96 -18.02 -0.12 9.59
N ALA A 97 -18.44 -0.26 8.35
CA ALA A 97 -18.86 0.89 7.54
C ALA A 97 -19.99 0.45 6.63
N GLY A 98 -20.88 1.40 6.32
CA GLY A 98 -21.90 1.16 5.34
C GLY A 98 -21.33 1.15 3.94
N ARG A 99 -22.11 0.67 2.99
CA ARG A 99 -21.66 0.55 1.61
C ARG A 99 -21.25 1.86 0.97
N ARG A 100 -21.85 2.95 1.43
CA ARG A 100 -21.57 4.28 0.85
C ARG A 100 -20.43 5.00 1.55
N ASP A 101 -19.90 4.41 2.60
CA ASP A 101 -18.86 5.06 3.39
C ASP A 101 -17.47 4.71 2.93
N THR A 102 -17.34 3.81 1.97
CA THR A 102 -16.05 3.46 1.36
C THR A 102 -16.21 3.37 -0.15
N ASP A 103 -15.12 3.65 -0.85
CA ASP A 103 -15.04 3.50 -2.30
C ASP A 103 -14.01 2.44 -2.66
N LYS A 104 -14.41 1.52 -3.51
CA LYS A 104 -13.49 0.48 -3.98
C LYS A 104 -12.39 1.08 -4.84
N ILE A 105 -11.18 0.66 -4.62
CA ILE A 105 -10.06 1.01 -5.50
C ILE A 105 -10.17 0.14 -6.74
N ARG A 106 -10.35 0.78 -7.88
CA ARG A 106 -10.65 0.05 -9.12
C ARG A 106 -9.41 -0.52 -9.76
N VAL A 107 -9.57 -1.68 -10.36
CA VAL A 107 -8.50 -2.34 -11.10
C VAL A 107 -9.01 -2.74 -12.47
N ASN A 108 -8.09 -2.73 -13.44
CA ASN A 108 -8.35 -3.25 -14.77
C ASN A 108 -7.37 -4.40 -15.03
N ASN A 109 -7.38 -4.92 -16.24
CA ASN A 109 -6.52 -6.06 -16.56
C ASN A 109 -5.04 -5.74 -16.39
N ARG A 110 -4.65 -4.51 -16.68
CA ARG A 110 -3.25 -4.10 -16.51
C ARG A 110 -2.84 -4.11 -15.05
N VAL A 111 -3.70 -3.58 -14.18
CA VAL A 111 -3.41 -3.58 -12.74
C VAL A 111 -3.39 -5.01 -12.21
N ARG A 112 -4.34 -5.85 -12.65
CA ARG A 112 -4.36 -7.23 -12.22
C ARG A 112 -3.12 -7.99 -12.63
N GLY A 113 -2.62 -7.71 -13.83
CA GLY A 113 -1.37 -8.31 -14.29
C GLY A 113 -0.19 -7.88 -13.43
N ALA A 114 -0.13 -6.60 -13.11
CA ALA A 114 0.93 -6.10 -12.24
C ALA A 114 0.86 -6.75 -10.85
N VAL A 115 -0.34 -6.89 -10.31
CA VAL A 115 -0.53 -7.54 -9.01
C VAL A 115 -0.09 -9.00 -9.07
N SER A 116 -0.47 -9.70 -10.13
CA SER A 116 -0.11 -11.11 -10.28
C SER A 116 1.40 -11.30 -10.31
N GLU A 117 2.09 -10.46 -11.05
CA GLU A 117 3.56 -10.50 -11.10
C GLU A 117 4.17 -10.16 -9.75
N ALA A 118 3.62 -9.14 -9.10
CA ALA A 118 4.11 -8.71 -7.80
C ALA A 118 3.94 -9.82 -6.76
N LEU A 119 2.79 -10.48 -6.76
CA LEU A 119 2.54 -11.57 -5.83
C LEU A 119 3.49 -12.73 -6.05
N THR A 120 3.72 -13.07 -7.31
CA THR A 120 4.69 -14.13 -7.63
C THR A 120 6.06 -13.78 -7.09
N GLN A 121 6.50 -12.55 -7.35
CA GLN A 121 7.81 -12.10 -6.89
C GLN A 121 7.91 -12.12 -5.37
N LEU A 122 6.89 -11.62 -4.69
CA LEU A 122 6.91 -11.54 -3.23
C LEU A 122 6.89 -12.92 -2.59
N LYS A 123 6.10 -13.83 -3.16
CA LYS A 123 6.02 -15.19 -2.62
C LYS A 123 7.31 -15.96 -2.84
N LEU A 124 7.99 -15.72 -3.95
CA LEU A 124 9.27 -16.36 -4.20
C LEU A 124 10.37 -15.81 -3.30
N SER A 125 10.29 -14.54 -2.95
CA SER A 125 11.29 -13.91 -2.10
C SER A 125 11.06 -14.16 -0.62
N SER A 126 9.86 -14.58 -0.26
CA SER A 126 9.51 -14.78 1.14
C SER A 126 10.14 -16.06 1.66
N PRO A 127 10.71 -16.06 2.88
CA PRO A 127 11.26 -17.30 3.46
C PRO A 127 10.21 -18.38 3.62
N ASN A 128 8.95 -18.03 3.72
CA ASN A 128 7.89 -19.00 3.89
C ASN A 128 7.37 -19.56 2.58
N ALA A 129 7.77 -18.98 1.47
CA ALA A 129 7.24 -19.40 0.18
C ALA A 129 7.73 -20.78 -0.24
N ALA A 130 8.81 -21.23 0.33
CA ALA A 130 9.38 -22.52 -0.01
C ALA A 130 8.67 -23.70 0.64
N MET A 131 7.77 -23.45 1.50
CA MET A 131 7.08 -24.51 2.23
C MET A 131 5.93 -25.13 1.41
#